data_3d346aad9499288f41b44302a1308363
#
_entry.id   3d346aad9499288f41b44302a1308363
#
_cell.length_a   1.000
_cell.length_b   1.000
_cell.length_c   1.000
_cell.angle_alpha   90.00
_cell.angle_beta   90.00
_cell.angle_gamma   90.00
#
_symmetry.space_group_name_H-M   'P 1'
#
loop_
_entity.id
_entity.type
_entity.pdbx_description
1 polymer ?
#
loop_
_entity_poly.entity_id
_entity_poly.type
_entity_poly.pdbx_seq_one_letter_code
_entity_poly.pdbx_strand_id
1 'polypeptide(L)'
;MLRPAALTALALVLVACGGAGKDKAPDANGADGSASVASASSRSGEAAKISNTAATPLPSADPALVEFYKRLHAAPELSFAESKTSAILANELQTLGFEVTTGVGQDWVVEKSMKDNGEVLEGVGGYGVVGVFENGNGPTVLIRTDMDGLPVPEQTDFPFASKVEATTWTGVESNVMHACGHDVHMTSWVGTARELIARKNKWKGTLVMIAQPAEEIGLGAQAMIADGLFTRFPTPDYNLALHVSAG
;
A
#
# COMPACT_ATOMS: atom_id res chain seq x y z
N MET A 1 -27.88 9.91 -32.09
CA MET A 1 -26.44 9.81 -32.41
C MET A 1 -25.67 9.81 -31.09
N LEU A 2 -25.35 8.63 -30.59
CA LEU A 2 -24.56 8.44 -29.36
C LEU A 2 -23.08 8.41 -29.71
N ARG A 3 -22.30 9.30 -29.10
CA ARG A 3 -20.83 9.28 -29.21
C ARG A 3 -20.25 8.20 -28.27
N PRO A 4 -19.27 7.40 -28.68
CA PRO A 4 -18.63 6.44 -27.81
C PRO A 4 -17.71 7.15 -26.80
N ALA A 5 -17.84 6.82 -25.52
CA ALA A 5 -16.93 7.25 -24.48
C ALA A 5 -15.61 6.49 -24.63
N ALA A 6 -14.52 7.22 -24.75
CA ALA A 6 -13.16 6.67 -24.79
C ALA A 6 -12.80 5.99 -23.47
N LEU A 7 -12.48 4.70 -23.53
CA LEU A 7 -11.84 3.96 -22.46
C LEU A 7 -10.38 4.42 -22.36
N THR A 8 -10.03 5.21 -21.36
CA THR A 8 -8.64 5.52 -21.07
C THR A 8 -8.07 4.39 -20.22
N ALA A 9 -7.25 3.55 -20.85
CA ALA A 9 -6.49 2.52 -20.14
C ALA A 9 -5.41 3.20 -19.30
N LEU A 10 -5.48 3.00 -17.99
CA LEU A 10 -4.43 3.39 -17.04
C LEU A 10 -3.32 2.34 -17.13
N ALA A 11 -2.18 2.72 -17.70
CA ALA A 11 -1.01 1.84 -17.78
C ALA A 11 -0.34 1.75 -16.41
N LEU A 12 -0.33 0.56 -15.84
CA LEU A 12 0.35 0.22 -14.59
C LEU A 12 1.82 -0.09 -14.89
N VAL A 13 2.75 0.69 -14.35
CA VAL A 13 4.18 0.38 -14.40
C VAL A 13 4.58 -0.24 -13.06
N LEU A 14 4.93 -1.53 -13.09
CA LEU A 14 5.54 -2.23 -11.97
C LEU A 14 7.05 -1.96 -12.00
N VAL A 15 7.57 -1.25 -11.01
CA VAL A 15 9.02 -1.13 -10.77
C VAL A 15 9.37 -1.93 -9.52
N ALA A 16 10.16 -2.98 -9.70
CA ALA A 16 10.75 -3.72 -8.58
C ALA A 16 12.07 -3.05 -8.19
N CYS A 17 12.18 -2.53 -6.97
CA CYS A 17 13.43 -2.02 -6.42
C CYS A 17 14.34 -3.20 -6.03
N GLY A 18 15.36 -3.50 -6.84
CA GLY A 18 16.45 -4.40 -6.51
C GLY A 18 17.64 -3.62 -5.94
N GLY A 19 17.79 -3.59 -4.63
CA GLY A 19 19.01 -3.09 -3.96
C GLY A 19 20.10 -4.17 -3.93
N ALA A 20 21.23 -3.93 -4.59
CA ALA A 20 22.40 -4.80 -4.55
C ALA A 20 23.25 -4.49 -3.30
N GLY A 21 23.07 -5.24 -2.24
CA GLY A 21 24.01 -5.33 -1.12
C GLY A 21 24.94 -6.54 -1.32
N LYS A 22 26.24 -6.31 -1.48
CA LYS A 22 27.27 -7.35 -1.47
C LYS A 22 27.67 -7.60 -0.03
N ASP A 23 27.30 -8.75 0.52
CA ASP A 23 28.01 -9.35 1.64
C ASP A 23 28.08 -10.88 1.51
N LYS A 24 29.27 -11.39 1.81
CA LYS A 24 29.74 -12.75 1.65
C LYS A 24 29.03 -13.72 2.61
N ALA A 25 28.50 -14.82 2.08
CA ALA A 25 28.09 -15.97 2.88
C ALA A 25 29.25 -17.01 3.00
N PRO A 26 29.32 -17.78 4.09
CA PRO A 26 30.26 -18.87 4.24
C PRO A 26 29.75 -20.17 3.59
N ASP A 27 30.71 -20.97 3.11
CA ASP A 27 30.55 -22.25 2.45
C ASP A 27 29.89 -23.33 3.32
N ALA A 28 28.95 -24.07 2.74
CA ALA A 28 28.58 -25.41 3.20
C ALA A 28 28.35 -26.34 2.01
N ASN A 29 29.12 -27.40 1.97
CA ASN A 29 29.15 -28.46 0.97
C ASN A 29 27.87 -29.32 0.87
N GLY A 30 27.50 -29.67 -0.36
CA GLY A 30 27.14 -31.03 -0.75
C GLY A 30 25.63 -31.36 -0.83
N ALA A 31 25.07 -31.37 -2.05
CA ALA A 31 24.36 -32.53 -2.58
C ALA A 31 23.92 -32.28 -4.03
N ASP A 32 24.30 -33.20 -4.88
CA ASP A 32 24.05 -33.31 -6.31
C ASP A 32 22.58 -33.49 -6.63
N GLY A 33 22.06 -32.73 -7.62
CA GLY A 33 20.67 -32.83 -8.09
C GLY A 33 20.52 -32.04 -9.40
N SER A 34 20.93 -32.66 -10.53
CA SER A 34 20.79 -32.08 -11.86
C SER A 34 19.34 -31.93 -12.29
N ALA A 35 18.87 -30.69 -12.35
CA ALA A 35 17.66 -30.31 -13.10
C ALA A 35 18.07 -29.49 -14.32
N SER A 36 17.78 -30.03 -15.49
CA SER A 36 18.04 -29.39 -16.79
C SER A 36 17.17 -28.17 -16.97
N VAL A 37 17.79 -27.00 -17.12
CA VAL A 37 17.13 -25.73 -17.45
C VAL A 37 16.97 -25.67 -18.96
N ALA A 38 15.71 -25.69 -19.44
CA ALA A 38 15.40 -25.48 -20.83
C ALA A 38 15.71 -24.02 -21.22
N SER A 39 16.57 -23.86 -22.25
CA SER A 39 16.92 -22.57 -22.83
C SER A 39 15.70 -21.92 -23.49
N ALA A 40 15.25 -20.78 -22.95
CA ALA A 40 14.23 -19.94 -23.58
C ALA A 40 14.92 -19.09 -24.66
N SER A 41 14.50 -19.31 -25.90
CA SER A 41 14.90 -18.56 -27.09
C SER A 41 14.59 -17.07 -26.93
N SER A 42 15.61 -16.23 -27.07
CA SER A 42 15.51 -14.76 -27.15
C SER A 42 14.73 -14.34 -28.41
N ARG A 43 13.50 -13.90 -28.25
CA ARG A 43 12.81 -13.09 -29.27
C ARG A 43 13.25 -11.64 -29.11
N SER A 44 14.02 -11.13 -30.05
CA SER A 44 14.30 -9.70 -30.22
C SER A 44 13.01 -8.98 -30.58
N GLY A 45 12.34 -8.42 -29.56
CA GLY A 45 11.19 -7.51 -29.73
C GLY A 45 11.73 -6.14 -30.16
N GLU A 46 11.32 -5.69 -31.31
CA GLU A 46 11.50 -4.33 -31.80
C GLU A 46 10.92 -3.34 -30.80
N ALA A 47 11.77 -2.47 -30.24
CA ALA A 47 11.34 -1.44 -29.29
C ALA A 47 10.36 -0.48 -30.01
N ALA A 48 9.10 -0.53 -29.66
CA ALA A 48 8.09 0.41 -30.14
C ALA A 48 8.55 1.83 -29.78
N LYS A 49 8.81 2.66 -30.79
CA LYS A 49 9.06 4.09 -30.59
C LYS A 49 7.81 4.70 -29.97
N ILE A 50 7.90 5.07 -28.69
CA ILE A 50 6.87 5.87 -28.03
C ILE A 50 6.86 7.23 -28.72
N SER A 51 5.84 7.44 -29.54
CA SER A 51 5.58 8.74 -30.18
C SER A 51 5.24 9.72 -29.05
N ASN A 52 6.00 10.81 -28.98
CA ASN A 52 5.78 11.91 -28.05
C ASN A 52 4.54 12.72 -28.53
N THR A 53 3.36 12.12 -28.46
CA THR A 53 2.09 12.84 -28.61
C THR A 53 1.96 13.76 -27.41
N ALA A 54 1.75 15.05 -27.65
CA ALA A 54 1.54 16.07 -26.61
C ALA A 54 0.61 15.52 -25.53
N ALA A 55 1.13 15.43 -24.30
CA ALA A 55 0.38 14.88 -23.18
C ALA A 55 -0.92 15.67 -23.05
N THR A 56 -2.06 14.97 -23.12
CA THR A 56 -3.34 15.57 -22.77
C THR A 56 -3.21 16.11 -21.36
N PRO A 57 -3.58 17.38 -21.08
CA PRO A 57 -3.50 17.92 -19.73
C PRO A 57 -4.22 16.95 -18.77
N LEU A 58 -3.55 16.56 -17.71
CA LEU A 58 -4.17 15.76 -16.66
C LEU A 58 -5.34 16.56 -16.07
N PRO A 59 -6.49 15.91 -15.79
CA PRO A 59 -7.58 16.57 -15.08
C PRO A 59 -7.04 17.13 -13.76
N SER A 60 -7.54 18.32 -13.38
CA SER A 60 -7.21 18.89 -12.06
C SER A 60 -7.56 17.89 -10.97
N ALA A 61 -6.67 17.74 -9.99
CA ALA A 61 -6.96 16.88 -8.84
C ALA A 61 -8.23 17.36 -8.11
N ASP A 62 -9.04 16.43 -7.62
CA ASP A 62 -10.19 16.75 -6.77
C ASP A 62 -9.70 17.53 -5.53
N PRO A 63 -10.18 18.77 -5.30
CA PRO A 63 -9.76 19.56 -4.14
C PRO A 63 -9.95 18.83 -2.80
N ALA A 64 -10.97 18.00 -2.67
CA ALA A 64 -11.21 17.23 -1.45
C ALA A 64 -10.12 16.15 -1.23
N LEU A 65 -9.62 15.52 -2.29
CA LEU A 65 -8.50 14.60 -2.21
C LEU A 65 -7.18 15.32 -1.93
N VAL A 66 -6.99 16.53 -2.46
CA VAL A 66 -5.80 17.36 -2.14
C VAL A 66 -5.78 17.73 -0.66
N GLU A 67 -6.91 18.15 -0.08
CA GLU A 67 -6.99 18.44 1.35
C GLU A 67 -6.87 17.17 2.21
N PHE A 68 -7.34 16.03 1.74
CA PHE A 68 -7.13 14.74 2.39
C PHE A 68 -5.65 14.38 2.44
N TYR A 69 -4.94 14.49 1.32
CA TYR A 69 -3.48 14.34 1.22
C TYR A 69 -2.74 15.21 2.23
N LYS A 70 -3.01 16.53 2.24
CA LYS A 70 -2.35 17.47 3.16
C LYS A 70 -2.53 17.11 4.63
N ARG A 71 -3.70 16.61 5.00
CA ARG A 71 -3.98 16.16 6.38
C ARG A 71 -3.15 14.94 6.75
N LEU A 72 -3.02 13.96 5.86
CA LEU A 72 -2.18 12.79 6.08
C LEU A 72 -0.71 13.19 6.15
N HIS A 73 -0.24 14.00 5.22
CA HIS A 73 1.14 14.50 5.17
C HIS A 73 1.55 15.23 6.46
N ALA A 74 0.66 16.06 7.00
CA ALA A 74 0.93 16.83 8.21
C ALA A 74 0.92 16.00 9.52
N ALA A 75 0.41 14.77 9.49
CA ALA A 75 0.22 13.94 10.67
C ALA A 75 0.62 12.47 10.42
N PRO A 76 1.85 12.20 9.95
CA PRO A 76 2.32 10.85 9.72
C PRO A 76 2.48 10.09 11.03
N GLU A 77 2.28 8.77 10.97
CA GLU A 77 2.49 7.86 12.09
C GLU A 77 3.52 6.80 11.71
N LEU A 78 4.34 6.37 12.67
CA LEU A 78 5.41 5.37 12.46
C LEU A 78 4.83 3.95 12.34
N SER A 79 5.64 3.05 11.78
CA SER A 79 5.33 1.62 11.68
C SER A 79 4.84 1.03 13.00
N PHE A 80 3.70 0.34 12.96
CA PHE A 80 2.96 -0.20 14.11
C PHE A 80 2.42 0.83 15.12
N ALA A 81 2.34 2.10 14.72
CA ALA A 81 1.73 3.18 15.51
C ALA A 81 0.64 3.94 14.73
N GLU A 82 0.15 3.41 13.61
CA GLU A 82 -0.74 4.07 12.65
C GLU A 82 -2.22 4.10 13.11
N SER A 83 -2.45 4.30 14.39
CA SER A 83 -3.80 4.19 14.99
C SER A 83 -4.79 5.20 14.42
N LYS A 84 -4.37 6.45 14.21
CA LYS A 84 -5.23 7.51 13.67
C LYS A 84 -5.40 7.38 12.17
N THR A 85 -4.32 7.06 11.45
CA THR A 85 -4.33 6.83 10.01
C THR A 85 -5.25 5.66 9.66
N SER A 86 -5.12 4.54 10.37
CA SER A 86 -5.99 3.38 10.25
C SER A 86 -7.48 3.75 10.45
N ALA A 87 -7.78 4.51 11.52
CA ALA A 87 -9.15 4.94 11.80
C ALA A 87 -9.72 5.86 10.70
N ILE A 88 -8.91 6.77 10.16
CA ILE A 88 -9.31 7.64 9.04
C ILE A 88 -9.65 6.80 7.81
N LEU A 89 -8.78 5.87 7.41
CA LEU A 89 -9.01 5.03 6.23
C LEU A 89 -10.19 4.07 6.41
N ALA A 90 -10.35 3.50 7.60
CA ALA A 90 -11.51 2.69 7.94
C ALA A 90 -12.83 3.48 7.81
N ASN A 91 -12.87 4.71 8.31
CA ASN A 91 -14.04 5.59 8.21
C ASN A 91 -14.36 5.96 6.75
N GLU A 92 -13.35 6.20 5.91
CA GLU A 92 -13.56 6.45 4.47
C GLU A 92 -14.25 5.26 3.81
N LEU A 93 -13.80 4.04 4.06
CA LEU A 93 -14.43 2.83 3.51
C LEU A 93 -15.83 2.59 4.07
N GLN A 94 -16.05 2.76 5.38
CA GLN A 94 -17.37 2.61 6.00
C GLN A 94 -18.39 3.59 5.38
N THR A 95 -17.99 4.83 5.16
CA THR A 95 -18.85 5.85 4.52
C THR A 95 -19.23 5.46 3.08
N LEU A 96 -18.38 4.73 2.39
CA LEU A 96 -18.64 4.20 1.05
C LEU A 96 -19.45 2.89 1.06
N GLY A 97 -19.77 2.33 2.23
CA GLY A 97 -20.60 1.14 2.39
C GLY A 97 -19.81 -0.18 2.33
N PHE A 98 -18.52 -0.16 2.56
CA PHE A 98 -17.74 -1.39 2.76
C PHE A 98 -18.03 -2.01 4.13
N GLU A 99 -17.99 -3.33 4.22
CA GLU A 99 -17.82 -4.05 5.49
C GLU A 99 -16.35 -3.93 5.88
N VAL A 100 -16.08 -3.30 7.05
CA VAL A 100 -14.71 -2.93 7.45
C VAL A 100 -14.30 -3.67 8.72
N THR A 101 -13.15 -4.32 8.66
CA THR A 101 -12.45 -4.89 9.81
C THR A 101 -11.17 -4.10 10.07
N THR A 102 -10.96 -3.69 11.31
CA THR A 102 -9.75 -3.00 11.78
C THR A 102 -8.97 -3.88 12.74
N GLY A 103 -7.72 -3.52 13.03
CA GLY A 103 -6.89 -4.27 13.97
C GLY A 103 -6.35 -5.58 13.41
N VAL A 104 -6.34 -5.74 12.09
CA VAL A 104 -5.82 -6.95 11.44
C VAL A 104 -4.30 -7.01 11.63
N GLY A 105 -3.82 -8.08 12.27
CA GLY A 105 -2.43 -8.28 12.64
C GLY A 105 -2.10 -8.02 14.12
N GLN A 106 -3.09 -7.65 14.94
CA GLN A 106 -2.87 -7.23 16.34
C GLN A 106 -2.12 -8.28 17.18
N ASP A 107 -2.57 -9.51 17.17
CA ASP A 107 -1.98 -10.57 18.03
C ASP A 107 -0.53 -10.85 17.63
N TRP A 108 -0.26 -10.87 16.31
CA TRP A 108 1.08 -11.06 15.80
C TRP A 108 2.03 -9.92 16.21
N VAL A 109 1.57 -8.65 16.17
CA VAL A 109 2.38 -7.49 16.55
C VAL A 109 2.68 -7.53 18.06
N VAL A 110 1.72 -7.90 18.90
CA VAL A 110 1.92 -8.07 20.33
C VAL A 110 2.97 -9.14 20.63
N GLU A 111 2.85 -10.32 19.99
CA GLU A 111 3.78 -11.42 20.15
C GLU A 111 5.20 -11.05 19.68
N LYS A 112 5.29 -10.39 18.52
CA LYS A 112 6.55 -9.92 17.93
C LYS A 112 7.23 -8.88 18.82
N SER A 113 6.48 -7.89 19.34
CA SER A 113 7.01 -6.86 20.24
C SER A 113 7.52 -7.46 21.53
N MET A 114 6.77 -8.34 22.17
CA MET A 114 7.20 -9.06 23.36
C MET A 114 8.47 -9.87 23.13
N LYS A 115 8.57 -10.52 21.96
CA LYS A 115 9.74 -11.33 21.62
C LYS A 115 10.99 -10.50 21.35
N ASP A 116 10.86 -9.39 20.63
CA ASP A 116 12.01 -8.61 20.14
C ASP A 116 12.43 -7.52 21.13
N ASN A 117 11.46 -6.90 21.81
CA ASN A 117 11.70 -5.75 22.70
C ASN A 117 11.51 -6.09 24.18
N GLY A 118 10.91 -7.23 24.50
CA GLY A 118 10.57 -7.62 25.88
C GLY A 118 9.29 -6.99 26.41
N GLU A 119 8.70 -6.06 25.69
CA GLU A 119 7.46 -5.36 26.03
C GLU A 119 6.70 -4.89 24.79
N VAL A 120 5.46 -4.47 24.95
CA VAL A 120 4.67 -3.75 23.94
C VAL A 120 4.57 -2.30 24.39
N LEU A 121 5.18 -1.39 23.64
CA LEU A 121 5.14 0.03 23.96
C LEU A 121 3.74 0.61 23.76
N GLU A 122 3.43 1.68 24.48
CA GLU A 122 2.15 2.39 24.32
C GLU A 122 1.95 2.84 22.88
N GLY A 123 0.77 2.60 22.33
CA GLY A 123 0.42 2.94 20.95
C GLY A 123 0.90 1.95 19.90
N VAL A 124 1.70 0.93 20.26
CA VAL A 124 2.13 -0.12 19.33
C VAL A 124 1.05 -1.19 19.19
N GLY A 125 0.67 -1.49 17.94
CA GLY A 125 -0.36 -2.49 17.64
C GLY A 125 -0.47 -2.85 16.17
N GLY A 126 -1.33 -3.82 15.88
CA GLY A 126 -1.71 -4.21 14.52
C GLY A 126 -2.85 -3.33 14.01
N TYR A 127 -2.52 -2.36 13.17
CA TYR A 127 -3.47 -1.38 12.67
C TYR A 127 -3.98 -1.68 11.25
N GLY A 128 -3.83 -2.92 10.77
CA GLY A 128 -4.31 -3.33 9.46
C GLY A 128 -5.81 -3.10 9.30
N VAL A 129 -6.21 -2.58 8.15
CA VAL A 129 -7.61 -2.37 7.76
C VAL A 129 -7.93 -3.24 6.56
N VAL A 130 -9.07 -3.93 6.62
CA VAL A 130 -9.62 -4.66 5.47
C VAL A 130 -11.07 -4.23 5.27
N GLY A 131 -11.36 -3.69 4.10
CA GLY A 131 -12.73 -3.38 3.67
C GLY A 131 -13.16 -4.29 2.52
N VAL A 132 -14.34 -4.88 2.62
CA VAL A 132 -14.92 -5.75 1.60
C VAL A 132 -16.19 -5.12 1.06
N PHE A 133 -16.32 -5.04 -0.26
CA PHE A 133 -17.53 -4.59 -0.93
C PHE A 133 -17.92 -5.60 -2.02
N GLU A 134 -19.06 -6.26 -1.81
CA GLU A 134 -19.61 -7.22 -2.77
C GLU A 134 -20.59 -6.54 -3.73
N ASN A 135 -20.35 -6.67 -5.02
CA ASN A 135 -21.17 -6.10 -6.09
C ASN A 135 -21.67 -7.15 -7.09
N GLY A 136 -22.11 -8.29 -6.59
CA GLY A 136 -22.61 -9.43 -7.38
C GLY A 136 -21.51 -10.34 -7.90
N ASN A 137 -21.86 -11.33 -8.70
CA ASN A 137 -20.93 -12.35 -9.18
C ASN A 137 -19.87 -11.76 -10.13
N GLY A 138 -18.62 -12.07 -9.89
CA GLY A 138 -17.47 -11.63 -10.67
C GLY A 138 -16.15 -11.90 -9.93
N PRO A 139 -15.02 -11.43 -10.46
CA PRO A 139 -13.71 -11.62 -9.84
C PRO A 139 -13.60 -10.85 -8.51
N THR A 140 -12.71 -11.34 -7.65
CA THR A 140 -12.26 -10.63 -6.45
C THR A 140 -10.99 -9.86 -6.77
N VAL A 141 -11.01 -8.55 -6.59
CA VAL A 141 -9.86 -7.67 -6.80
C VAL A 141 -9.45 -7.06 -5.47
N LEU A 142 -8.19 -7.27 -5.08
CA LEU A 142 -7.61 -6.64 -3.90
C LEU A 142 -6.78 -5.43 -4.32
N ILE A 143 -6.99 -4.30 -3.64
CA ILE A 143 -6.20 -3.07 -3.83
C ILE A 143 -5.55 -2.71 -2.51
N ARG A 144 -4.22 -2.62 -2.50
CA ARG A 144 -3.41 -2.35 -1.31
C ARG A 144 -2.89 -0.91 -1.30
N THR A 145 -2.92 -0.29 -0.12
CA THR A 145 -2.08 0.85 0.25
C THR A 145 -1.25 0.53 1.48
N ASP A 146 -0.17 1.24 1.67
CA ASP A 146 0.61 1.33 2.91
C ASP A 146 0.20 2.58 3.70
N MET A 147 0.63 2.69 4.98
CA MET A 147 0.13 3.75 5.86
C MET A 147 1.22 4.48 6.64
N ASP A 148 2.35 3.84 6.87
CA ASP A 148 3.37 4.33 7.79
C ASP A 148 4.26 5.43 7.20
N GLY A 149 4.79 6.26 8.07
CA GLY A 149 5.83 7.24 7.79
C GLY A 149 7.20 6.76 8.24
N LEU A 150 8.23 7.42 7.75
CA LEU A 150 9.62 7.18 8.07
C LEU A 150 10.08 7.99 9.29
N PRO A 151 11.02 7.45 10.10
CA PRO A 151 11.60 8.15 11.25
C PRO A 151 12.68 9.16 10.81
N VAL A 152 12.28 10.17 10.05
CA VAL A 152 13.16 11.22 9.51
C VAL A 152 12.52 12.60 9.65
N PRO A 153 13.32 13.68 9.84
CA PRO A 153 12.81 15.05 9.87
C PRO A 153 12.42 15.52 8.48
N GLU A 154 11.27 16.16 8.37
CA GLU A 154 10.88 16.84 7.14
C GLU A 154 11.64 18.15 6.97
N GLN A 155 12.20 18.36 5.78
CA GLN A 155 12.98 19.55 5.39
C GLN A 155 12.35 20.27 4.19
N THR A 156 11.04 20.13 4.00
CA THR A 156 10.30 20.87 2.97
C THR A 156 9.83 22.23 3.51
N ASP A 157 9.57 23.17 2.59
CA ASP A 157 8.97 24.46 2.93
C ASP A 157 7.43 24.44 2.80
N PHE A 158 6.80 23.27 2.82
CA PHE A 158 5.35 23.16 2.71
C PHE A 158 4.65 23.75 3.94
N PRO A 159 3.56 24.52 3.75
CA PRO A 159 2.79 25.06 4.88
C PRO A 159 2.09 23.95 5.71
N PHE A 160 2.02 22.74 5.20
CA PHE A 160 1.48 21.55 5.84
C PHE A 160 2.56 20.49 6.13
N ALA A 161 3.84 20.89 6.16
CA ALA A 161 4.95 20.02 6.53
C ALA A 161 4.74 19.39 7.91
N SER A 162 5.13 18.14 8.06
CA SER A 162 5.06 17.42 9.34
C SER A 162 5.91 18.11 10.43
N LYS A 163 5.37 18.15 11.63
CA LYS A 163 6.05 18.55 12.86
C LYS A 163 5.93 17.45 13.93
N VAL A 164 5.58 16.24 13.48
CA VAL A 164 5.35 15.11 14.37
C VAL A 164 6.68 14.60 14.90
N GLU A 165 6.72 14.38 16.20
CA GLU A 165 7.74 13.61 16.91
C GLU A 165 7.04 12.41 17.55
N ALA A 166 7.63 11.22 17.42
CA ALA A 166 7.07 9.98 17.93
C ALA A 166 8.16 8.97 18.26
N THR A 167 7.80 7.98 19.05
CA THR A 167 8.68 6.87 19.43
C THR A 167 8.41 5.70 18.49
N THR A 168 9.46 5.12 17.92
CA THR A 168 9.36 3.90 17.10
C THR A 168 8.88 2.72 17.94
N TRP A 169 8.42 1.65 17.31
CA TRP A 169 8.00 0.42 17.98
C TRP A 169 9.13 -0.27 18.79
N THR A 170 10.38 0.15 18.60
CA THR A 170 11.58 -0.29 19.32
C THR A 170 12.06 0.71 20.39
N GLY A 171 11.31 1.79 20.65
CA GLY A 171 11.60 2.74 21.72
C GLY A 171 12.56 3.89 21.34
N VAL A 172 12.79 4.15 20.04
CA VAL A 172 13.64 5.28 19.58
C VAL A 172 12.79 6.49 19.24
N GLU A 173 13.08 7.63 19.85
CA GLU A 173 12.43 8.91 19.53
C GLU A 173 12.93 9.46 18.18
N SER A 174 12.03 9.95 17.35
CA SER A 174 12.35 10.53 16.05
C SER A 174 11.29 11.53 15.58
N ASN A 175 11.67 12.42 14.67
CA ASN A 175 10.71 13.11 13.82
C ASN A 175 10.11 12.12 12.83
N VAL A 176 8.92 12.46 12.30
CA VAL A 176 8.21 11.56 11.37
C VAL A 176 7.83 12.32 10.10
N MET A 177 8.05 11.68 8.94
CA MET A 177 7.67 12.23 7.64
C MET A 177 7.16 11.11 6.72
N HIS A 178 6.17 11.41 5.87
CA HIS A 178 5.83 10.57 4.71
C HIS A 178 6.85 10.76 3.57
N ALA A 179 8.12 10.39 3.82
CA ALA A 179 9.18 10.55 2.84
C ALA A 179 9.15 9.52 1.71
N CYS A 180 8.43 8.41 1.88
CA CYS A 180 8.20 7.39 0.85
C CYS A 180 6.91 7.62 0.04
N GLY A 181 6.09 8.61 0.43
CA GLY A 181 4.88 8.99 -0.31
C GLY A 181 3.65 8.15 -0.03
N HIS A 182 3.59 7.47 1.13
CA HIS A 182 2.42 6.66 1.52
C HIS A 182 1.15 7.50 1.68
N ASP A 183 1.25 8.78 2.00
CA ASP A 183 0.16 9.76 1.98
C ASP A 183 -0.46 9.93 0.59
N VAL A 184 0.34 9.92 -0.48
CA VAL A 184 -0.12 9.91 -1.88
C VAL A 184 -0.78 8.58 -2.21
N HIS A 185 -0.21 7.46 -1.73
CA HIS A 185 -0.78 6.13 -1.94
C HIS A 185 -2.15 6.01 -1.29
N MET A 186 -2.29 6.40 -0.02
CA MET A 186 -3.56 6.41 0.72
C MET A 186 -4.61 7.31 0.05
N THR A 187 -4.18 8.50 -0.40
CA THR A 187 -5.07 9.43 -1.12
C THR A 187 -5.58 8.84 -2.43
N SER A 188 -4.68 8.23 -3.22
CA SER A 188 -5.03 7.56 -4.47
C SER A 188 -5.94 6.36 -4.24
N TRP A 189 -5.70 5.60 -3.17
CA TRP A 189 -6.50 4.45 -2.77
C TRP A 189 -7.92 4.87 -2.37
N VAL A 190 -8.08 5.92 -1.56
CA VAL A 190 -9.41 6.49 -1.21
C VAL A 190 -10.11 7.02 -2.45
N GLY A 191 -9.41 7.76 -3.31
CA GLY A 191 -9.96 8.24 -4.58
C GLY A 191 -10.44 7.09 -5.47
N THR A 192 -9.68 6.01 -5.55
CA THR A 192 -10.04 4.80 -6.29
C THR A 192 -11.30 4.14 -5.72
N ALA A 193 -11.40 4.00 -4.39
CA ALA A 193 -12.58 3.45 -3.75
C ALA A 193 -13.82 4.30 -4.07
N ARG A 194 -13.73 5.63 -3.92
CA ARG A 194 -14.82 6.56 -4.25
C ARG A 194 -15.30 6.42 -5.71
N GLU A 195 -14.36 6.38 -6.66
CA GLU A 195 -14.66 6.23 -8.09
C GLU A 195 -15.29 4.86 -8.43
N LEU A 196 -14.79 3.77 -7.85
CA LEU A 196 -15.35 2.44 -8.06
C LEU A 196 -16.77 2.34 -7.50
N ILE A 197 -17.02 2.87 -6.31
CA ILE A 197 -18.36 2.88 -5.70
C ILE A 197 -19.32 3.78 -6.48
N ALA A 198 -18.90 4.97 -6.91
CA ALA A 198 -19.72 5.85 -7.75
C ALA A 198 -20.13 5.18 -9.08
N ARG A 199 -19.32 4.26 -9.55
CA ARG A 199 -19.54 3.49 -10.80
C ARG A 199 -19.93 2.03 -10.57
N LYS A 200 -20.45 1.66 -9.39
CA LYS A 200 -20.78 0.25 -9.06
C LYS A 200 -21.77 -0.41 -10.02
N ASN A 201 -22.55 0.37 -10.77
CA ASN A 201 -23.42 -0.14 -11.84
C ASN A 201 -22.68 -0.55 -13.13
N LYS A 202 -21.37 -0.28 -13.24
CA LYS A 202 -20.53 -0.56 -14.40
C LYS A 202 -19.66 -1.81 -14.26
N TRP A 203 -19.58 -2.39 -13.07
CA TRP A 203 -18.76 -3.57 -12.80
C TRP A 203 -19.48 -4.55 -11.86
N LYS A 204 -18.99 -5.79 -11.81
CA LYS A 204 -19.44 -6.84 -10.92
C LYS A 204 -18.23 -7.56 -10.32
N GLY A 205 -18.41 -8.13 -9.14
CA GLY A 205 -17.37 -8.84 -8.39
C GLY A 205 -17.24 -8.33 -6.97
N THR A 206 -16.15 -8.72 -6.32
CA THR A 206 -15.83 -8.30 -4.96
C THR A 206 -14.59 -7.40 -4.96
N LEU A 207 -14.67 -6.28 -4.28
CA LEU A 207 -13.55 -5.38 -4.06
C LEU A 207 -13.06 -5.55 -2.62
N VAL A 208 -11.78 -5.89 -2.46
CA VAL A 208 -11.10 -5.97 -1.17
C VAL A 208 -10.10 -4.83 -1.10
N MET A 209 -10.33 -3.89 -0.20
CA MET A 209 -9.46 -2.73 0.00
C MET A 209 -8.66 -2.95 1.29
N ILE A 210 -7.33 -3.02 1.21
CA ILE A 210 -6.47 -3.18 2.38
C ILE A 210 -5.57 -1.97 2.61
N ALA A 211 -5.49 -1.52 3.87
CA ALA A 211 -4.48 -0.58 4.32
C ALA A 211 -3.50 -1.34 5.23
N GLN A 212 -2.27 -1.48 4.75
CA GLN A 212 -1.23 -2.25 5.40
C GLN A 212 -0.38 -1.34 6.29
N PRO A 213 -0.21 -1.66 7.59
CA PRO A 213 0.73 -0.97 8.46
C PRO A 213 2.17 -1.42 8.20
N ALA A 214 3.14 -0.71 8.77
CA ALA A 214 4.53 -1.14 8.94
C ALA A 214 5.19 -1.71 7.67
N GLU A 215 5.03 -0.99 6.56
CA GLU A 215 5.67 -1.33 5.28
C GLU A 215 7.17 -1.10 5.35
N GLU A 216 7.59 0.04 5.92
CA GLU A 216 8.97 0.53 5.97
C GLU A 216 9.94 -0.39 6.76
N ILE A 217 9.38 -1.24 7.60
CA ILE A 217 10.15 -2.27 8.34
C ILE A 217 9.90 -3.69 7.82
N GLY A 218 9.08 -3.84 6.76
CA GLY A 218 8.80 -5.12 6.11
C GLY A 218 7.97 -6.11 6.93
N LEU A 219 7.30 -5.67 8.00
CA LEU A 219 6.62 -6.57 8.95
C LEU A 219 5.09 -6.55 8.86
N GLY A 220 4.49 -5.46 8.37
CA GLY A 220 3.05 -5.30 8.39
C GLY A 220 2.29 -6.32 7.53
N ALA A 221 2.80 -6.66 6.36
CA ALA A 221 2.21 -7.72 5.53
C ALA A 221 2.25 -9.08 6.23
N GLN A 222 3.35 -9.40 6.92
CA GLN A 222 3.47 -10.64 7.70
C GLN A 222 2.43 -10.69 8.82
N ALA A 223 2.24 -9.57 9.54
CA ALA A 223 1.25 -9.47 10.60
C ALA A 223 -0.18 -9.73 10.09
N MET A 224 -0.57 -9.06 8.99
CA MET A 224 -1.89 -9.23 8.39
C MET A 224 -2.12 -10.65 7.84
N ILE A 225 -1.10 -11.25 7.21
CA ILE A 225 -1.18 -12.63 6.68
C ILE A 225 -1.30 -13.63 7.85
N ALA A 226 -0.52 -13.46 8.92
CA ALA A 226 -0.58 -14.33 10.10
C ALA A 226 -1.94 -14.26 10.80
N ASP A 227 -2.60 -13.09 10.79
CA ASP A 227 -3.97 -12.91 11.29
C ASP A 227 -5.04 -13.40 10.28
N GLY A 228 -4.65 -14.05 9.21
CA GLY A 228 -5.56 -14.70 8.28
C GLY A 228 -6.11 -13.83 7.16
N LEU A 229 -5.37 -12.85 6.67
CA LEU A 229 -5.79 -11.98 5.56
C LEU A 229 -6.40 -12.75 4.37
N PHE A 230 -5.85 -13.92 4.03
CA PHE A 230 -6.34 -14.74 2.90
C PHE A 230 -7.20 -15.95 3.33
N THR A 231 -7.59 -16.03 4.60
CA THR A 231 -8.44 -17.10 5.13
C THR A 231 -9.72 -16.58 5.78
N ARG A 232 -9.69 -15.38 6.32
CA ARG A 232 -10.83 -14.67 6.93
C ARG A 232 -11.60 -13.83 5.93
N PHE A 233 -10.92 -13.37 4.88
CA PHE A 233 -11.47 -12.46 3.86
C PHE A 233 -11.45 -13.13 2.49
N PRO A 234 -12.21 -12.61 1.50
CA PRO A 234 -12.25 -13.18 0.16
C PRO A 234 -10.86 -13.25 -0.47
N THR A 235 -10.46 -14.44 -0.92
CA THR A 235 -9.18 -14.63 -1.62
C THR A 235 -9.24 -13.96 -2.98
N PRO A 236 -8.28 -13.06 -3.30
CA PRO A 236 -8.31 -12.30 -4.53
C PRO A 236 -7.85 -13.11 -5.75
N ASP A 237 -8.53 -12.87 -6.89
CA ASP A 237 -8.08 -13.30 -8.20
C ASP A 237 -6.98 -12.37 -8.74
N TYR A 238 -7.02 -11.08 -8.35
CA TYR A 238 -6.07 -10.04 -8.75
C TYR A 238 -5.67 -9.17 -7.58
N ASN A 239 -4.36 -8.88 -7.47
CA ASN A 239 -3.80 -7.96 -6.48
C ASN A 239 -3.20 -6.74 -7.18
N LEU A 240 -3.55 -5.55 -6.70
CA LEU A 240 -3.04 -4.27 -7.20
C LEU A 240 -2.40 -3.49 -6.04
N ALA A 241 -1.22 -2.93 -6.30
CA ALA A 241 -0.57 -1.95 -5.44
C ALA A 241 0.11 -0.89 -6.29
N LEU A 242 0.19 0.33 -5.78
CA LEU A 242 0.85 1.46 -6.43
C LEU A 242 2.00 1.92 -5.54
N HIS A 243 3.05 2.43 -6.17
CA HIS A 243 4.11 3.14 -5.47
C HIS A 243 4.54 4.36 -6.30
N VAL A 244 4.67 5.52 -5.65
CA VAL A 244 5.24 6.71 -6.28
C VAL A 244 6.73 6.51 -6.48
N SER A 245 7.29 7.12 -7.54
CA SER A 245 8.72 7.08 -7.80
C SER A 245 9.17 8.48 -8.16
N ALA A 246 10.27 8.92 -7.56
CA ALA A 246 11.00 10.09 -8.05
C ALA A 246 11.70 9.69 -9.35
N GLY A 247 11.24 10.27 -10.48
CA GLY A 247 11.77 10.03 -11.82
C GLY A 247 13.16 10.59 -12.05
#